data_8d9f7ba6da32d4d8dbef3a37f9db08d0
#
_entry.id   8d9f7ba6da32d4d8dbef3a37f9db08d0
#
_cell.length_a   1.000
_cell.length_b   1.000
_cell.length_c   1.000
_cell.angle_alpha   90.00
_cell.angle_beta   90.00
_cell.angle_gamma   90.00
#
_symmetry.space_group_name_H-M   'P 1'
#
loop_
_entity.id
_entity.type
_entity.pdbx_description
1 polymer ?
#
loop_
_entity_poly.entity_id
_entity_poly.type
_entity_poly.pdbx_seq_one_letter_code
_entity_poly.pdbx_strand_id
1 'polypeptide(L)'
;ILAHSKNGKGEASRRIHRWARRYGLRGGESERPTLLNSWEGVYFTFTEKVLHGMMKRAADLGIELFVLDDGWVGGRFPRNDARAGLGDWQVNRAKLPHGLEGLIRQAEKLGIRFGIWVEPEMVNPHSELYQNHPEWVIGLPHRENRLERSQYLLDLSNPHVCRYILDAMRKLLGGHPGISYVKWDCNRKISDPGSPWLDACRQGNLPIDYVRGYERILETLAAEFPDVIFQACSSGGGRADYGTMWKHHEFWTSDNTDAYERVFMQWGIGHLFPAISMAAHVTASPNHQTGRSASLKFRFDVAMSGRLGFE
;
A
#
# COMPACT_ATOMS: atom_id res chain seq x y z
N ILE A 1 14.33 -14.53 -13.84
CA ILE A 1 14.59 -13.67 -15.03
C ILE A 1 16.10 -13.55 -15.20
N LEU A 2 16.59 -13.75 -16.42
CA LEU A 2 17.99 -13.60 -16.78
C LEU A 2 18.09 -12.64 -17.96
N ALA A 3 18.91 -11.58 -17.83
CA ALA A 3 19.22 -10.69 -18.92
C ALA A 3 20.72 -10.60 -19.14
N HIS A 4 21.13 -10.66 -20.39
CA HIS A 4 22.51 -10.52 -20.82
C HIS A 4 22.63 -9.42 -21.86
N SER A 5 23.72 -8.67 -21.84
CA SER A 5 24.03 -7.67 -22.85
C SER A 5 25.54 -7.51 -23.05
N LYS A 6 25.99 -7.44 -24.30
CA LYS A 6 27.36 -7.06 -24.66
C LYS A 6 27.58 -5.55 -24.53
N ASN A 7 26.50 -4.75 -24.43
CA ASN A 7 26.52 -3.29 -24.37
C ASN A 7 26.41 -2.77 -22.91
N GLY A 8 26.81 -3.58 -21.91
CA GLY A 8 26.90 -3.20 -20.51
C GLY A 8 25.58 -3.28 -19.74
N LYS A 9 25.66 -2.90 -18.45
CA LYS A 9 24.55 -2.98 -17.45
C LYS A 9 23.28 -2.21 -17.90
N GLY A 10 23.44 -1.01 -18.43
CA GLY A 10 22.28 -0.18 -18.84
C GLY A 10 21.42 -0.86 -19.89
N GLU A 11 22.01 -1.55 -20.88
CA GLU A 11 21.21 -2.31 -21.85
C GLU A 11 20.59 -3.57 -21.22
N ALA A 12 21.29 -4.25 -20.31
CA ALA A 12 20.71 -5.37 -19.56
C ALA A 12 19.48 -4.92 -18.74
N SER A 13 19.57 -3.80 -18.02
CA SER A 13 18.45 -3.20 -17.29
C SER A 13 17.28 -2.86 -18.24
N ARG A 14 17.54 -2.18 -19.35
CA ARG A 14 16.48 -1.87 -20.33
C ARG A 14 15.78 -3.11 -20.89
N ARG A 15 16.48 -4.24 -21.05
CA ARG A 15 15.86 -5.51 -21.45
C ARG A 15 14.92 -6.05 -20.37
N ILE A 16 15.35 -6.00 -19.10
CA ILE A 16 14.49 -6.35 -17.95
C ILE A 16 13.29 -5.44 -17.92
N HIS A 17 13.45 -4.11 -18.05
CA HIS A 17 12.37 -3.15 -18.02
C HIS A 17 11.33 -3.37 -19.14
N ARG A 18 11.78 -3.65 -20.37
CA ARG A 18 10.87 -3.97 -21.49
C ARG A 18 10.09 -5.25 -21.22
N TRP A 19 10.76 -6.28 -20.69
CA TRP A 19 10.11 -7.51 -20.28
C TRP A 19 9.11 -7.25 -19.14
N ALA A 20 9.52 -6.51 -18.12
CA ALA A 20 8.69 -6.20 -16.96
C ALA A 20 7.42 -5.45 -17.34
N ARG A 21 7.54 -4.40 -18.15
CA ARG A 21 6.38 -3.63 -18.63
C ARG A 21 5.39 -4.50 -19.39
N ARG A 22 5.88 -5.44 -20.17
CA ARG A 22 5.04 -6.29 -21.02
C ARG A 22 4.45 -7.50 -20.30
N TYR A 23 5.19 -8.08 -19.35
CA TYR A 23 4.87 -9.38 -18.76
C TYR A 23 4.94 -9.45 -17.24
N GLY A 24 5.69 -8.58 -16.58
CA GLY A 24 6.00 -8.66 -15.16
C GLY A 24 5.20 -7.71 -14.27
N LEU A 25 4.44 -6.78 -14.87
CA LEU A 25 3.66 -5.77 -14.17
C LEU A 25 2.21 -5.81 -14.63
N ARG A 26 1.29 -5.66 -13.71
CA ARG A 26 -0.10 -5.40 -14.08
C ARG A 26 -0.19 -4.01 -14.72
N GLY A 27 -0.76 -3.92 -15.92
CA GLY A 27 -0.88 -2.64 -16.63
C GLY A 27 0.46 -1.94 -16.85
N GLY A 28 1.53 -2.66 -17.17
CA GLY A 28 2.88 -2.08 -17.30
C GLY A 28 3.04 -1.05 -18.42
N GLU A 29 2.08 -0.95 -19.35
CA GLU A 29 2.03 0.05 -20.40
C GLU A 29 0.90 1.09 -20.19
N SER A 30 0.06 0.93 -19.15
CA SER A 30 -1.01 1.88 -18.86
C SER A 30 -0.50 3.13 -18.16
N GLU A 31 -1.20 4.23 -18.34
CA GLU A 31 -0.89 5.49 -17.68
C GLU A 31 -1.00 5.41 -16.17
N ARG A 32 -0.24 6.26 -15.50
CA ARG A 32 -0.25 6.44 -14.04
C ARG A 32 -0.65 7.88 -13.74
N PRO A 33 -1.77 8.11 -13.04
CA PRO A 33 -2.17 9.45 -12.65
C PRO A 33 -1.16 10.04 -11.66
N THR A 34 -0.86 11.32 -11.79
CA THR A 34 -0.18 12.05 -10.71
C THR A 34 -1.05 12.07 -9.48
N LEU A 35 -0.48 11.81 -8.30
CA LEU A 35 -1.28 11.75 -7.08
C LEU A 35 -0.79 12.66 -5.96
N LEU A 36 -1.73 13.02 -5.07
CA LEU A 36 -1.45 13.51 -3.73
C LEU A 36 -1.86 12.44 -2.72
N ASN A 37 -0.92 11.96 -1.92
CA ASN A 37 -1.19 11.11 -0.77
C ASN A 37 -1.33 11.96 0.49
N SER A 38 -2.25 11.63 1.38
CA SER A 38 -2.54 12.43 2.57
C SER A 38 -1.58 12.18 3.74
N TRP A 39 -0.75 11.11 3.71
CA TRP A 39 -0.04 10.62 4.89
C TRP A 39 0.85 11.67 5.56
N GLU A 40 1.90 12.14 4.90
CA GLU A 40 2.82 13.12 5.51
C GLU A 40 2.15 14.48 5.78
N GLY A 41 1.07 14.79 5.08
CA GLY A 41 0.34 16.04 5.27
C GLY A 41 -0.52 16.09 6.53
N VAL A 42 -1.07 14.95 7.01
CA VAL A 42 -2.03 14.95 8.12
C VAL A 42 -1.89 13.76 9.07
N TYR A 43 -1.16 12.71 8.70
CA TYR A 43 -1.06 11.45 9.45
C TYR A 43 -2.44 10.95 9.91
N PHE A 44 -2.58 10.58 11.20
CA PHE A 44 -3.85 10.16 11.79
C PHE A 44 -4.79 11.33 12.15
N THR A 45 -4.31 12.58 12.07
CA THR A 45 -5.06 13.74 12.56
C THR A 45 -5.67 14.53 11.41
N PHE A 46 -6.87 14.13 10.99
CA PHE A 46 -7.61 14.81 9.94
C PHE A 46 -9.11 14.84 10.20
N THR A 47 -9.78 15.73 9.52
CA THR A 47 -11.23 15.81 9.40
C THR A 47 -11.60 15.84 7.92
N GLU A 48 -12.85 15.53 7.61
CA GLU A 48 -13.37 15.63 6.24
C GLU A 48 -13.12 17.01 5.61
N LYS A 49 -13.27 18.09 6.38
CA LYS A 49 -13.00 19.47 5.93
C LYS A 49 -11.54 19.68 5.52
N VAL A 50 -10.60 19.12 6.27
CA VAL A 50 -9.17 19.21 5.95
C VAL A 50 -8.87 18.47 4.65
N LEU A 51 -9.40 17.25 4.50
CA LEU A 51 -9.22 16.46 3.28
C LEU A 51 -9.84 17.13 2.05
N HIS A 52 -11.04 17.73 2.17
CA HIS A 52 -11.64 18.52 1.09
C HIS A 52 -10.75 19.70 0.67
N GLY A 53 -10.09 20.37 1.64
CA GLY A 53 -9.12 21.43 1.36
C GLY A 53 -7.89 20.92 0.60
N MET A 54 -7.37 19.73 0.96
CA MET A 54 -6.24 19.09 0.26
C MET A 54 -6.64 18.70 -1.19
N MET A 55 -7.79 18.05 -1.35
CA MET A 55 -8.33 17.66 -2.65
C MET A 55 -8.51 18.86 -3.59
N LYS A 56 -9.06 19.98 -3.06
CA LYS A 56 -9.22 21.21 -3.85
C LYS A 56 -7.87 21.73 -4.34
N ARG A 57 -6.87 21.84 -3.46
CA ARG A 57 -5.52 22.29 -3.84
C ARG A 57 -4.86 21.36 -4.84
N ALA A 58 -5.05 20.03 -4.68
CA ALA A 58 -4.56 19.05 -5.63
C ALA A 58 -5.15 19.30 -7.03
N ALA A 59 -6.47 19.45 -7.12
CA ALA A 59 -7.16 19.73 -8.38
C ALA A 59 -6.73 21.07 -9.00
N ASP A 60 -6.60 22.13 -8.19
CA ASP A 60 -6.15 23.45 -8.64
C ASP A 60 -4.71 23.40 -9.24
N LEU A 61 -3.89 22.43 -8.81
CA LEU A 61 -2.53 22.19 -9.30
C LEU A 61 -2.45 21.16 -10.44
N GLY A 62 -3.57 20.61 -10.89
CA GLY A 62 -3.62 19.61 -11.97
C GLY A 62 -3.23 18.20 -11.52
N ILE A 63 -3.26 17.91 -10.22
CA ILE A 63 -3.08 16.55 -9.71
C ILE A 63 -4.35 15.74 -9.96
N GLU A 64 -4.19 14.54 -10.49
CA GLU A 64 -5.26 13.73 -11.05
C GLU A 64 -5.91 12.74 -10.07
N LEU A 65 -5.23 12.44 -8.95
CA LEU A 65 -5.67 11.44 -7.97
C LEU A 65 -5.36 11.90 -6.55
N PHE A 66 -6.34 11.82 -5.66
CA PHE A 66 -6.14 11.98 -4.22
C PHE A 66 -6.23 10.62 -3.54
N VAL A 67 -5.23 10.27 -2.72
CA VAL A 67 -5.21 9.02 -1.96
C VAL A 67 -5.35 9.32 -0.47
N LEU A 68 -6.46 8.84 0.13
CA LEU A 68 -6.64 8.82 1.58
C LEU A 68 -5.80 7.69 2.17
N ASP A 69 -4.75 8.05 2.89
CA ASP A 69 -3.87 7.10 3.55
C ASP A 69 -4.44 6.61 4.90
N ASP A 70 -3.62 6.03 5.76
CA ASP A 70 -4.01 5.44 7.05
C ASP A 70 -4.77 6.42 7.97
N GLY A 71 -5.59 5.86 8.88
CA GLY A 71 -6.32 6.62 9.89
C GLY A 71 -7.83 6.80 9.64
N TRP A 72 -8.37 6.28 8.53
CA TRP A 72 -9.79 6.40 8.18
C TRP A 72 -10.69 5.35 8.83
N VAL A 73 -10.11 4.28 9.39
CA VAL A 73 -10.84 3.18 10.01
C VAL A 73 -11.44 3.60 11.36
N GLY A 74 -12.65 3.16 11.63
CA GLY A 74 -13.45 3.51 12.80
C GLY A 74 -13.96 2.28 13.54
N GLY A 75 -15.20 2.36 14.04
CA GLY A 75 -15.82 1.31 14.85
C GLY A 75 -15.53 1.48 16.35
N ARG A 76 -15.57 0.36 17.07
CA ARG A 76 -15.33 0.36 18.53
C ARG A 76 -13.91 0.80 18.90
N PHE A 77 -12.95 0.54 18.04
CA PHE A 77 -11.54 0.87 18.23
C PHE A 77 -11.06 1.78 17.09
N PRO A 78 -11.35 3.10 17.16
CA PRO A 78 -11.01 4.00 16.07
C PRO A 78 -9.50 4.12 15.89
N ARG A 79 -9.06 4.11 14.63
CA ARG A 79 -7.65 4.25 14.25
C ARG A 79 -7.21 5.70 14.31
N ASN A 80 -6.96 6.17 15.53
CA ASN A 80 -6.44 7.51 15.81
C ASN A 80 -4.90 7.51 15.98
N ASP A 81 -4.31 6.34 16.04
CA ASP A 81 -2.88 6.07 16.06
C ASP A 81 -2.63 4.63 15.55
N ALA A 82 -1.37 4.18 15.56
CA ALA A 82 -0.99 2.86 15.07
C ALA A 82 -1.43 1.68 15.96
N ARG A 83 -2.03 1.91 17.15
CA ARG A 83 -2.26 0.87 18.17
C ARG A 83 -3.63 0.22 18.10
N ALA A 84 -4.57 0.77 17.35
CA ALA A 84 -5.95 0.31 17.32
C ALA A 84 -6.57 0.33 15.93
N GLY A 85 -7.65 -0.41 15.76
CA GLY A 85 -8.56 -0.36 14.61
C GLY A 85 -8.13 -1.15 13.38
N LEU A 86 -6.87 -1.57 13.27
CA LEU A 86 -6.42 -2.35 12.12
C LEU A 86 -7.03 -3.76 12.18
N GLY A 87 -7.68 -4.15 11.11
CA GLY A 87 -8.52 -5.34 11.01
C GLY A 87 -10.02 -5.03 10.87
N ASP A 88 -10.48 -3.88 11.38
CA ASP A 88 -11.88 -3.48 11.40
C ASP A 88 -12.14 -2.47 10.27
N TRP A 89 -12.50 -2.94 9.07
CA TRP A 89 -12.61 -2.10 7.87
C TRP A 89 -13.91 -1.29 7.80
N GLN A 90 -14.21 -0.57 8.91
CA GLN A 90 -15.36 0.33 9.02
C GLN A 90 -14.89 1.79 8.97
N VAL A 91 -15.69 2.66 8.37
CA VAL A 91 -15.36 4.09 8.27
C VAL A 91 -15.49 4.79 9.60
N ASN A 92 -14.50 5.58 9.98
CA ASN A 92 -14.53 6.45 11.14
C ASN A 92 -15.46 7.65 10.89
N ARG A 93 -16.72 7.53 11.31
CA ARG A 93 -17.74 8.58 11.12
C ARG A 93 -17.49 9.84 11.96
N ALA A 94 -16.65 9.78 12.98
CA ALA A 94 -16.25 10.98 13.73
C ALA A 94 -15.30 11.87 12.92
N LYS A 95 -14.42 11.27 12.12
CA LYS A 95 -13.51 11.98 11.20
C LYS A 95 -14.18 12.31 9.87
N LEU A 96 -15.01 11.40 9.37
CA LEU A 96 -15.66 11.42 8.07
C LEU A 96 -17.18 11.28 8.25
N PRO A 97 -17.88 12.35 8.66
CA PRO A 97 -19.34 12.30 8.92
C PRO A 97 -20.16 11.80 7.72
N HIS A 98 -19.74 12.14 6.49
CA HIS A 98 -20.41 11.71 5.26
C HIS A 98 -19.78 10.45 4.65
N GLY A 99 -18.90 9.77 5.38
CA GLY A 99 -18.24 8.54 4.94
C GLY A 99 -17.26 8.72 3.79
N LEU A 100 -16.85 7.60 3.20
CA LEU A 100 -16.03 7.62 1.99
C LEU A 100 -16.81 8.21 0.82
N GLU A 101 -18.11 8.02 0.78
CA GLU A 101 -19.01 8.58 -0.25
C GLU A 101 -18.94 10.10 -0.31
N GLY A 102 -18.74 10.77 0.86
CA GLY A 102 -18.54 12.21 0.94
C GLY A 102 -17.27 12.66 0.22
N LEU A 103 -16.17 11.96 0.44
CA LEU A 103 -14.89 12.22 -0.19
C LEU A 103 -14.89 11.88 -1.70
N ILE A 104 -15.49 10.75 -2.08
CA ILE A 104 -15.61 10.33 -3.48
C ILE A 104 -16.40 11.37 -4.28
N ARG A 105 -17.58 11.78 -3.79
CA ARG A 105 -18.37 12.86 -4.44
C ARG A 105 -17.59 14.19 -4.54
N GLN A 106 -16.75 14.49 -3.55
CA GLN A 106 -15.91 15.69 -3.61
C GLN A 106 -14.82 15.56 -4.69
N ALA A 107 -14.18 14.38 -4.80
CA ALA A 107 -13.21 14.10 -5.86
C ALA A 107 -13.85 14.25 -7.26
N GLU A 108 -15.02 13.63 -7.46
CA GLU A 108 -15.79 13.71 -8.70
C GLU A 108 -16.12 15.16 -9.08
N LYS A 109 -16.58 15.97 -8.13
CA LYS A 109 -16.87 17.41 -8.35
C LYS A 109 -15.64 18.21 -8.76
N LEU A 110 -14.46 17.80 -8.33
CA LEU A 110 -13.19 18.42 -8.64
C LEU A 110 -12.55 17.87 -9.91
N GLY A 111 -13.13 16.82 -10.52
CA GLY A 111 -12.60 16.16 -11.72
C GLY A 111 -11.34 15.34 -11.43
N ILE A 112 -11.09 14.94 -10.19
CA ILE A 112 -9.97 14.09 -9.80
C ILE A 112 -10.46 12.71 -9.36
N ARG A 113 -9.58 11.70 -9.43
CA ARG A 113 -9.84 10.35 -8.96
C ARG A 113 -9.68 10.26 -7.44
N PHE A 114 -10.26 9.20 -6.84
CA PHE A 114 -10.11 8.90 -5.42
C PHE A 114 -9.47 7.53 -5.22
N GLY A 115 -8.52 7.45 -4.29
CA GLY A 115 -7.85 6.25 -3.86
C GLY A 115 -7.84 6.10 -2.34
N ILE A 116 -7.54 4.87 -1.89
CA ILE A 116 -7.56 4.53 -0.46
C ILE A 116 -6.39 3.62 -0.09
N TRP A 117 -5.89 3.78 1.14
CA TRP A 117 -4.94 2.87 1.77
C TRP A 117 -5.66 1.76 2.52
N VAL A 118 -5.09 0.56 2.46
CA VAL A 118 -5.49 -0.59 3.25
C VAL A 118 -4.26 -1.39 3.70
N GLU A 119 -4.34 -2.05 4.87
CA GLU A 119 -3.33 -2.97 5.39
C GLU A 119 -4.02 -4.26 5.89
N PRO A 120 -4.65 -5.04 5.00
CA PRO A 120 -5.59 -6.07 5.41
C PRO A 120 -4.95 -7.36 5.90
N GLU A 121 -3.65 -7.52 5.78
CA GLU A 121 -2.88 -8.64 6.30
C GLU A 121 -2.52 -8.47 7.79
N MET A 122 -2.78 -7.29 8.36
CA MET A 122 -2.41 -6.92 9.72
C MET A 122 -3.63 -6.73 10.60
N VAL A 123 -3.44 -6.93 11.91
CA VAL A 123 -4.49 -6.71 12.91
C VAL A 123 -3.88 -6.13 14.19
N ASN A 124 -4.56 -5.17 14.80
CA ASN A 124 -4.17 -4.69 16.11
C ASN A 124 -4.80 -5.55 17.22
N PRO A 125 -4.16 -5.68 18.40
CA PRO A 125 -4.79 -6.24 19.59
C PRO A 125 -6.09 -5.52 19.97
N HIS A 126 -6.12 -4.20 19.79
CA HIS A 126 -7.31 -3.37 19.95
C HIS A 126 -8.08 -3.26 18.63
N SER A 127 -8.73 -4.37 18.26
CA SER A 127 -9.67 -4.47 17.14
C SER A 127 -10.76 -5.49 17.48
N GLU A 128 -11.94 -5.35 16.89
CA GLU A 128 -13.02 -6.34 17.03
C GLU A 128 -12.61 -7.66 16.36
N LEU A 129 -11.90 -7.59 15.24
CA LEU A 129 -11.39 -8.78 14.57
C LEU A 129 -10.51 -9.63 15.51
N TYR A 130 -9.52 -9.05 16.15
CA TYR A 130 -8.63 -9.80 17.03
C TYR A 130 -9.33 -10.30 18.30
N GLN A 131 -10.26 -9.52 18.85
CA GLN A 131 -11.03 -9.96 20.01
C GLN A 131 -11.91 -11.18 19.71
N ASN A 132 -12.45 -11.25 18.51
CA ASN A 132 -13.31 -12.36 18.07
C ASN A 132 -12.51 -13.57 17.55
N HIS A 133 -11.32 -13.34 16.99
CA HIS A 133 -10.50 -14.34 16.32
C HIS A 133 -9.02 -14.22 16.66
N PRO A 134 -8.62 -14.34 17.94
CA PRO A 134 -7.21 -14.27 18.32
C PRO A 134 -6.38 -15.42 17.70
N GLU A 135 -7.02 -16.54 17.35
CA GLU A 135 -6.40 -17.70 16.68
C GLU A 135 -6.06 -17.46 15.19
N TRP A 136 -6.46 -16.34 14.63
CA TRP A 136 -6.20 -16.03 13.21
C TRP A 136 -4.84 -15.39 12.96
N VAL A 137 -4.06 -15.13 13.99
CA VAL A 137 -2.72 -14.54 13.86
C VAL A 137 -1.64 -15.61 13.79
N ILE A 138 -0.59 -15.31 13.03
CA ILE A 138 0.63 -16.12 13.02
C ILE A 138 1.29 -16.04 14.40
N GLY A 139 1.61 -17.19 14.95
CA GLY A 139 2.25 -17.33 16.24
C GLY A 139 2.61 -18.78 16.57
N LEU A 140 3.47 -18.98 17.54
CA LEU A 140 3.91 -20.30 17.99
C LEU A 140 3.07 -20.75 19.19
N PRO A 141 2.67 -22.03 19.27
CA PRO A 141 2.02 -22.58 20.46
C PRO A 141 2.85 -22.32 21.73
N HIS A 142 2.18 -21.98 22.81
CA HIS A 142 2.80 -21.76 24.12
C HIS A 142 3.82 -20.61 24.21
N ARG A 143 3.82 -19.70 23.23
CA ARG A 143 4.61 -18.46 23.24
C ARG A 143 3.69 -17.27 23.11
N GLU A 144 4.03 -16.19 23.80
CA GLU A 144 3.38 -14.90 23.59
C GLU A 144 3.71 -14.37 22.21
N ASN A 145 2.70 -13.93 21.47
CA ASN A 145 2.87 -13.32 20.16
C ASN A 145 3.57 -11.96 20.27
N ARG A 146 4.61 -11.76 19.49
CA ARG A 146 5.32 -10.47 19.46
C ARG A 146 4.55 -9.42 18.68
N LEU A 147 4.46 -8.24 19.27
CA LEU A 147 4.00 -7.05 18.57
C LEU A 147 5.17 -6.39 17.83
N GLU A 148 4.97 -6.09 16.57
CA GLU A 148 5.82 -5.17 15.80
C GLU A 148 4.91 -4.08 15.24
N ARG A 149 5.30 -2.80 15.38
CA ARG A 149 4.47 -1.64 15.00
C ARG A 149 3.05 -1.69 15.63
N SER A 150 2.93 -2.24 16.83
CA SER A 150 1.66 -2.45 17.55
C SER A 150 0.66 -3.36 16.85
N GLN A 151 1.08 -4.24 15.95
CA GLN A 151 0.21 -5.11 15.18
C GLN A 151 0.71 -6.56 15.12
N TYR A 152 -0.22 -7.46 14.83
CA TYR A 152 0.03 -8.87 14.50
C TYR A 152 -0.18 -9.10 13.01
N LEU A 153 0.37 -10.20 12.52
CA LEU A 153 0.19 -10.68 11.15
C LEU A 153 -0.90 -11.75 11.11
N LEU A 154 -1.90 -11.56 10.27
CA LEU A 154 -2.94 -12.57 10.03
C LEU A 154 -2.37 -13.76 9.27
N ASP A 155 -2.87 -14.96 9.58
CA ASP A 155 -2.43 -16.21 8.96
C ASP A 155 -3.12 -16.47 7.61
N LEU A 156 -2.50 -16.04 6.51
CA LEU A 156 -3.03 -16.27 5.17
C LEU A 156 -2.91 -17.72 4.66
N SER A 157 -2.29 -18.63 5.44
CA SER A 157 -2.41 -20.07 5.18
C SER A 157 -3.79 -20.60 5.57
N ASN A 158 -4.53 -19.84 6.40
CA ASN A 158 -5.89 -20.15 6.82
C ASN A 158 -6.91 -19.60 5.81
N PRO A 159 -7.72 -20.45 5.14
CA PRO A 159 -8.70 -20.02 4.15
C PRO A 159 -9.83 -19.16 4.73
N HIS A 160 -10.13 -19.26 6.03
CA HIS A 160 -11.11 -18.40 6.69
C HIS A 160 -10.62 -16.95 6.79
N VAL A 161 -9.34 -16.76 7.10
CA VAL A 161 -8.69 -15.44 7.11
C VAL A 161 -8.67 -14.84 5.71
N CYS A 162 -8.28 -15.62 4.70
CA CYS A 162 -8.30 -15.18 3.30
C CYS A 162 -9.70 -14.74 2.86
N ARG A 163 -10.72 -15.49 3.24
CA ARG A 163 -12.12 -15.17 2.94
C ARG A 163 -12.55 -13.87 3.61
N TYR A 164 -12.24 -13.70 4.90
CA TYR A 164 -12.53 -12.47 5.64
C TYR A 164 -11.94 -11.24 4.94
N ILE A 165 -10.65 -11.29 4.59
CA ILE A 165 -9.96 -10.18 3.90
C ILE A 165 -10.63 -9.90 2.56
N LEU A 166 -10.90 -10.95 1.78
CA LEU A 166 -11.54 -10.82 0.48
C LEU A 166 -12.93 -10.18 0.58
N ASP A 167 -13.75 -10.63 1.54
CA ASP A 167 -15.10 -10.10 1.73
C ASP A 167 -15.06 -8.64 2.24
N ALA A 168 -14.11 -8.30 3.12
CA ALA A 168 -13.90 -6.91 3.56
C ALA A 168 -13.52 -5.99 2.39
N MET A 169 -12.60 -6.43 1.53
CA MET A 169 -12.17 -5.65 0.36
C MET A 169 -13.25 -5.57 -0.72
N ARG A 170 -14.02 -6.64 -0.95
CA ARG A 170 -15.21 -6.63 -1.82
C ARG A 170 -16.26 -5.64 -1.33
N LYS A 171 -16.52 -5.62 -0.02
CA LYS A 171 -17.44 -4.66 0.59
C LYS A 171 -16.94 -3.22 0.43
N LEU A 172 -15.64 -3.00 0.61
CA LEU A 172 -15.04 -1.68 0.45
C LEU A 172 -15.14 -1.21 -1.01
N LEU A 173 -14.62 -1.98 -1.95
CA LEU A 173 -14.55 -1.58 -3.36
C LEU A 173 -15.91 -1.64 -4.05
N GLY A 174 -16.68 -2.69 -3.83
CA GLY A 174 -18.02 -2.83 -4.40
C GLY A 174 -19.05 -1.87 -3.83
N GLY A 175 -18.90 -1.49 -2.55
CA GLY A 175 -19.72 -0.45 -1.91
C GLY A 175 -19.34 0.97 -2.31
N HIS A 176 -18.16 1.18 -2.89
CA HIS A 176 -17.64 2.51 -3.24
C HIS A 176 -16.99 2.48 -4.64
N PRO A 177 -17.78 2.39 -5.72
CA PRO A 177 -17.25 2.23 -7.10
C PRO A 177 -16.42 3.41 -7.60
N GLY A 178 -16.44 4.54 -6.90
CA GLY A 178 -15.54 5.68 -7.18
C GLY A 178 -14.11 5.52 -6.66
N ILE A 179 -13.79 4.42 -5.94
CA ILE A 179 -12.41 4.09 -5.57
C ILE A 179 -11.71 3.51 -6.81
N SER A 180 -10.74 4.23 -7.35
CA SER A 180 -9.97 3.83 -8.54
C SER A 180 -8.52 3.43 -8.24
N TYR A 181 -8.10 3.50 -6.98
CA TYR A 181 -6.74 3.21 -6.56
C TYR A 181 -6.71 2.66 -5.14
N VAL A 182 -5.90 1.63 -4.91
CA VAL A 182 -5.66 1.01 -3.61
C VAL A 182 -4.17 0.96 -3.34
N LYS A 183 -3.72 1.61 -2.26
CA LYS A 183 -2.40 1.38 -1.67
C LYS A 183 -2.53 0.22 -0.69
N TRP A 184 -2.03 -0.95 -1.09
CA TRP A 184 -2.03 -2.17 -0.28
C TRP A 184 -0.75 -2.28 0.51
N ASP A 185 -0.84 -2.07 1.82
CA ASP A 185 0.30 -2.06 2.73
C ASP A 185 0.47 -3.37 3.50
N CYS A 186 1.69 -3.60 4.01
CA CYS A 186 2.05 -4.73 4.83
C CYS A 186 3.30 -4.37 5.64
N ASN A 187 3.12 -3.76 6.80
CA ASN A 187 4.19 -3.10 7.54
C ASN A 187 4.84 -3.97 8.61
N ARG A 188 4.65 -5.28 8.54
CA ARG A 188 5.25 -6.21 9.47
C ARG A 188 5.75 -7.46 8.74
N LYS A 189 6.89 -7.98 9.17
CA LYS A 189 7.44 -9.28 8.76
C LYS A 189 6.95 -10.41 9.66
N ILE A 190 7.12 -11.66 9.22
CA ILE A 190 6.91 -12.85 10.06
C ILE A 190 8.11 -12.97 11.01
N SER A 191 7.87 -12.80 12.31
CA SER A 191 8.91 -12.92 13.35
C SER A 191 8.86 -14.24 14.12
N ASP A 192 7.67 -14.82 14.29
CA ASP A 192 7.44 -16.08 14.99
C ASP A 192 6.63 -17.02 14.08
N PRO A 193 7.31 -17.74 13.13
CA PRO A 193 6.64 -18.46 12.04
C PRO A 193 5.96 -19.73 12.56
N GLY A 194 4.72 -19.62 12.96
CA GLY A 194 3.85 -20.72 13.32
C GLY A 194 2.41 -20.42 12.92
N SER A 195 1.69 -21.42 12.43
CA SER A 195 0.28 -21.29 12.05
C SER A 195 -0.58 -22.12 13.00
N PRO A 196 -1.55 -21.51 13.70
CA PRO A 196 -2.54 -22.27 14.45
C PRO A 196 -3.46 -23.13 13.57
N TRP A 197 -3.48 -22.85 12.28
CA TRP A 197 -4.29 -23.57 11.29
C TRP A 197 -3.61 -24.81 10.71
N LEU A 198 -2.29 -24.76 10.51
CA LEU A 198 -1.55 -25.85 9.87
C LEU A 198 -1.22 -26.96 10.87
N ASP A 199 -1.38 -28.21 10.44
CA ASP A 199 -0.90 -29.37 11.19
C ASP A 199 0.62 -29.31 11.45
N ALA A 200 1.09 -29.99 12.49
CA ALA A 200 2.49 -29.98 12.89
C ALA A 200 3.46 -30.38 11.76
N CYS A 201 3.08 -31.33 10.91
CA CYS A 201 3.89 -31.77 9.75
C CYS A 201 3.91 -30.75 8.60
N ARG A 202 3.00 -29.77 8.59
CA ARG A 202 2.89 -28.72 7.56
C ARG A 202 3.41 -27.36 7.99
N GLN A 203 3.87 -27.19 9.22
CA GLN A 203 4.35 -25.89 9.70
C GLN A 203 5.45 -25.28 8.83
N GLY A 204 6.34 -26.12 8.28
CA GLY A 204 7.38 -25.68 7.33
C GLY A 204 6.84 -25.10 6.01
N ASN A 205 5.57 -25.34 5.68
CA ASN A 205 4.93 -24.80 4.48
C ASN A 205 4.35 -23.39 4.69
N LEU A 206 4.29 -22.89 5.92
CA LEU A 206 3.68 -21.59 6.23
C LEU A 206 4.10 -20.45 5.28
N PRO A 207 5.40 -20.23 4.99
CA PRO A 207 5.78 -19.13 4.10
C PRO A 207 5.20 -19.27 2.68
N ILE A 208 5.12 -20.50 2.17
CA ILE A 208 4.59 -20.80 0.84
C ILE A 208 3.06 -20.64 0.85
N ASP A 209 2.39 -21.23 1.82
CA ASP A 209 0.92 -21.20 1.90
C ASP A 209 0.41 -19.78 2.20
N TYR A 210 1.18 -18.97 2.96
CA TYR A 210 0.92 -17.55 3.17
C TYR A 210 0.93 -16.77 1.85
N VAL A 211 2.01 -16.91 1.07
CA VAL A 211 2.15 -16.22 -0.23
C VAL A 211 1.03 -16.65 -1.18
N ARG A 212 0.69 -17.93 -1.23
CA ARG A 212 -0.44 -18.44 -2.03
C ARG A 212 -1.79 -17.86 -1.59
N GLY A 213 -1.98 -17.66 -0.28
CA GLY A 213 -3.16 -16.99 0.26
C GLY A 213 -3.26 -15.55 -0.23
N TYR A 214 -2.16 -14.81 -0.09
CA TYR A 214 -2.03 -13.44 -0.56
C TYR A 214 -2.29 -13.31 -2.08
N GLU A 215 -1.64 -14.15 -2.89
CA GLU A 215 -1.81 -14.15 -4.34
C GLU A 215 -3.26 -14.39 -4.75
N ARG A 216 -3.93 -15.39 -4.14
CA ARG A 216 -5.35 -15.67 -4.44
C ARG A 216 -6.26 -14.48 -4.13
N ILE A 217 -6.02 -13.78 -3.02
CA ILE A 217 -6.80 -12.58 -2.68
C ILE A 217 -6.63 -11.53 -3.77
N LEU A 218 -5.40 -11.21 -4.13
CA LEU A 218 -5.12 -10.19 -5.13
C LEU A 218 -5.59 -10.57 -6.54
N GLU A 219 -5.43 -11.84 -6.93
CA GLU A 219 -5.97 -12.35 -8.22
C GLU A 219 -7.46 -12.17 -8.31
N THR A 220 -8.17 -12.53 -7.24
CA THR A 220 -9.63 -12.40 -7.20
C THR A 220 -10.04 -10.93 -7.28
N LEU A 221 -9.44 -10.07 -6.45
CA LEU A 221 -9.76 -8.63 -6.48
C LEU A 221 -9.38 -7.98 -7.81
N ALA A 222 -8.25 -8.38 -8.41
CA ALA A 222 -7.82 -7.87 -9.71
C ALA A 222 -8.77 -8.27 -10.85
N ALA A 223 -9.39 -9.44 -10.76
CA ALA A 223 -10.38 -9.90 -11.75
C ALA A 223 -11.74 -9.22 -11.54
N GLU A 224 -12.16 -9.02 -10.29
CA GLU A 224 -13.45 -8.40 -9.95
C GLU A 224 -13.44 -6.87 -10.12
N PHE A 225 -12.28 -6.24 -9.92
CA PHE A 225 -12.09 -4.77 -10.02
C PHE A 225 -10.97 -4.44 -11.01
N PRO A 226 -11.17 -4.68 -12.32
CA PRO A 226 -10.11 -4.54 -13.32
C PRO A 226 -9.61 -3.12 -13.51
N ASP A 227 -10.44 -2.12 -13.22
CA ASP A 227 -10.13 -0.70 -13.40
C ASP A 227 -9.43 -0.08 -12.18
N VAL A 228 -9.33 -0.81 -11.07
CA VAL A 228 -8.66 -0.34 -9.86
C VAL A 228 -7.15 -0.54 -9.99
N ILE A 229 -6.40 0.54 -9.80
CA ILE A 229 -4.95 0.52 -9.71
C ILE A 229 -4.54 0.02 -8.33
N PHE A 230 -3.69 -1.01 -8.27
CA PHE A 230 -3.11 -1.50 -7.02
C PHE A 230 -1.65 -1.10 -6.91
N GLN A 231 -1.29 -0.42 -5.82
CA GLN A 231 0.09 -0.14 -5.42
C GLN A 231 0.49 -1.10 -4.30
N ALA A 232 1.61 -1.79 -4.48
CA ALA A 232 2.22 -2.58 -3.40
C ALA A 232 2.99 -1.66 -2.44
N CYS A 233 2.79 -1.84 -1.14
CA CYS A 233 3.59 -1.24 -0.09
C CYS A 233 3.93 -2.29 0.97
N SER A 234 5.13 -2.22 1.53
CA SER A 234 5.56 -3.00 2.67
C SER A 234 6.67 -2.22 3.37
N SER A 235 6.29 -1.20 4.12
CA SER A 235 7.20 -0.14 4.59
C SER A 235 8.07 0.41 3.45
N GLY A 236 7.45 0.69 2.32
CA GLY A 236 8.10 0.92 1.04
C GLY A 236 8.16 -0.35 0.18
N GLY A 237 9.28 -0.55 -0.52
CA GLY A 237 9.50 -1.64 -1.47
C GLY A 237 9.88 -2.99 -0.86
N GLY A 238 9.55 -3.26 0.40
CA GLY A 238 9.97 -4.48 1.11
C GLY A 238 9.51 -5.80 0.47
N ARG A 239 8.45 -5.76 -0.36
CA ARG A 239 7.95 -6.90 -1.16
C ARG A 239 8.03 -6.65 -2.67
N ALA A 240 8.85 -5.70 -3.12
CA ALA A 240 8.98 -5.45 -4.55
C ALA A 240 9.79 -6.58 -5.21
N ASP A 241 9.09 -7.55 -5.74
CA ASP A 241 9.59 -8.62 -6.61
C ASP A 241 8.60 -8.89 -7.75
N TYR A 242 9.02 -9.61 -8.78
CA TYR A 242 8.14 -9.83 -9.94
C TYR A 242 7.02 -10.85 -9.69
N GLY A 243 7.06 -11.63 -8.60
CA GLY A 243 5.93 -12.44 -8.14
C GLY A 243 4.80 -11.58 -7.59
N THR A 244 5.16 -10.56 -6.80
CA THR A 244 4.22 -9.56 -6.28
C THR A 244 3.74 -8.60 -7.37
N MET A 245 4.66 -8.08 -8.19
CA MET A 245 4.40 -6.98 -9.11
C MET A 245 3.49 -7.35 -10.28
N TRP A 246 3.37 -8.60 -10.64
CA TRP A 246 2.44 -8.99 -11.70
C TRP A 246 0.96 -8.83 -11.29
N LYS A 247 0.68 -8.64 -9.96
CA LYS A 247 -0.65 -8.29 -9.42
C LYS A 247 -0.80 -6.79 -9.18
N HIS A 248 0.31 -6.03 -9.17
CA HIS A 248 0.33 -4.61 -8.87
C HIS A 248 0.81 -3.80 -10.07
N HIS A 249 0.31 -2.58 -10.15
CA HIS A 249 0.69 -1.63 -11.19
C HIS A 249 2.02 -0.93 -10.86
N GLU A 250 2.25 -0.73 -9.57
CA GLU A 250 3.41 -0.01 -9.03
C GLU A 250 3.64 -0.38 -7.56
N PHE A 251 4.77 0.04 -7.02
CA PHE A 251 5.08 -0.08 -5.61
C PHE A 251 5.57 1.24 -5.02
N TRP A 252 5.31 1.44 -3.73
CA TRP A 252 5.90 2.51 -2.96
C TRP A 252 7.39 2.22 -2.77
N THR A 253 8.27 3.10 -3.23
CA THR A 253 9.71 2.79 -3.30
C THR A 253 10.34 2.70 -1.92
N SER A 254 10.04 3.64 -1.03
CA SER A 254 10.54 3.67 0.34
C SER A 254 9.74 4.65 1.19
N ASP A 255 9.54 4.31 2.48
CA ASP A 255 9.01 5.25 3.47
C ASP A 255 10.00 6.37 3.82
N ASN A 256 11.29 6.20 3.50
CA ASN A 256 12.23 7.31 3.57
C ASN A 256 12.04 8.21 2.34
N THR A 257 11.44 9.37 2.56
CA THR A 257 11.07 10.35 1.53
C THR A 257 12.10 11.47 1.36
N ASP A 258 13.22 11.42 2.09
CA ASP A 258 14.33 12.38 1.88
C ASP A 258 14.85 12.28 0.45
N ALA A 259 14.70 13.35 -0.32
CA ALA A 259 15.07 13.37 -1.74
C ALA A 259 16.55 13.01 -1.98
N TYR A 260 17.44 13.31 -1.05
CA TYR A 260 18.85 12.96 -1.17
C TYR A 260 19.07 11.44 -1.07
N GLU A 261 18.45 10.80 -0.10
CA GLU A 261 18.48 9.34 0.06
C GLU A 261 17.78 8.64 -1.12
N ARG A 262 16.67 9.21 -1.61
CA ARG A 262 15.93 8.69 -2.74
C ARG A 262 16.73 8.65 -4.04
N VAL A 263 17.73 9.50 -4.25
CA VAL A 263 18.66 9.39 -5.39
C VAL A 263 19.27 8.00 -5.46
N PHE A 264 19.81 7.53 -4.34
CA PHE A 264 20.46 6.22 -4.27
C PHE A 264 19.46 5.05 -4.33
N MET A 265 18.35 5.18 -3.62
CA MET A 265 17.31 4.14 -3.58
C MET A 265 16.68 3.95 -4.97
N GLN A 266 16.25 5.03 -5.63
CA GLN A 266 15.61 4.97 -6.93
C GLN A 266 16.59 4.54 -8.03
N TRP A 267 17.85 4.99 -7.96
CA TRP A 267 18.89 4.53 -8.85
C TRP A 267 19.17 3.04 -8.69
N GLY A 268 19.34 2.57 -7.44
CA GLY A 268 19.63 1.16 -7.14
C GLY A 268 18.53 0.22 -7.62
N ILE A 269 17.28 0.50 -7.24
CA ILE A 269 16.13 -0.34 -7.60
C ILE A 269 15.80 -0.23 -9.10
N GLY A 270 16.08 0.92 -9.71
CA GLY A 270 15.91 1.19 -11.14
C GLY A 270 16.81 0.34 -12.05
N HIS A 271 17.77 -0.45 -11.52
CA HIS A 271 18.45 -1.45 -12.32
C HIS A 271 17.56 -2.64 -12.68
N LEU A 272 16.56 -2.94 -11.85
CA LEU A 272 15.67 -4.09 -12.00
C LEU A 272 14.24 -3.69 -12.39
N PHE A 273 13.75 -2.58 -11.87
CA PHE A 273 12.36 -2.14 -12.04
C PHE A 273 12.27 -0.89 -12.93
N PRO A 274 11.33 -0.85 -13.89
CA PRO A 274 11.12 0.34 -14.72
C PRO A 274 10.52 1.50 -13.92
N ALA A 275 10.84 2.73 -14.31
CA ALA A 275 10.39 3.95 -13.63
C ALA A 275 8.87 4.02 -13.41
N ILE A 276 8.07 3.50 -14.36
CA ILE A 276 6.60 3.46 -14.27
C ILE A 276 6.08 2.66 -13.07
N SER A 277 6.88 1.74 -12.53
CA SER A 277 6.49 0.93 -11.36
C SER A 277 6.97 1.49 -10.03
N MET A 278 7.82 2.52 -10.02
CA MET A 278 8.42 3.08 -8.82
C MET A 278 7.71 4.38 -8.42
N ALA A 279 6.82 4.35 -7.44
CA ALA A 279 6.19 5.56 -6.93
C ALA A 279 7.21 6.42 -6.16
N ALA A 280 7.26 7.69 -6.52
CA ALA A 280 8.18 8.67 -5.94
C ALA A 280 7.46 10.00 -5.72
N HIS A 281 7.51 10.52 -4.49
CA HIS A 281 6.76 11.71 -4.11
C HIS A 281 7.68 12.91 -3.83
N VAL A 282 7.18 14.07 -4.17
CA VAL A 282 7.68 15.36 -3.67
C VAL A 282 7.07 15.56 -2.30
N THR A 283 7.90 15.66 -1.28
CA THR A 283 7.47 15.75 0.12
C THR A 283 7.88 17.07 0.76
N ALA A 284 7.54 17.29 2.02
CA ALA A 284 7.85 18.52 2.75
C ALA A 284 9.37 18.76 2.89
N SER A 285 9.74 20.02 3.15
CA SER A 285 11.08 20.42 3.52
C SER A 285 11.00 21.39 4.71
N PRO A 286 11.70 21.14 5.82
CA PRO A 286 12.61 20.00 6.07
C PRO A 286 11.92 18.64 6.01
N ASN A 287 12.66 17.59 5.59
CA ASN A 287 12.13 16.22 5.60
C ASN A 287 11.89 15.77 7.04
N HIS A 288 10.73 15.14 7.30
CA HIS A 288 10.31 14.77 8.64
C HIS A 288 11.16 13.67 9.31
N GLN A 289 11.83 12.82 8.51
CA GLN A 289 12.66 11.73 9.03
C GLN A 289 14.10 12.16 9.28
N THR A 290 14.70 12.91 8.37
CA THR A 290 16.13 13.26 8.41
C THR A 290 16.39 14.67 8.89
N GLY A 291 15.38 15.55 8.91
CA GLY A 291 15.51 16.98 9.17
C GLY A 291 16.24 17.76 8.06
N ARG A 292 16.60 17.11 6.96
CA ARG A 292 17.32 17.72 5.85
C ARG A 292 16.41 18.64 5.03
N SER A 293 16.91 19.83 4.74
CA SER A 293 16.26 20.77 3.82
C SER A 293 16.80 20.60 2.40
N ALA A 294 15.89 20.58 1.44
CA ALA A 294 16.22 20.51 0.02
C ALA A 294 15.33 21.46 -0.79
N SER A 295 15.87 22.03 -1.87
CA SER A 295 15.10 22.92 -2.74
C SER A 295 13.93 22.16 -3.40
N LEU A 296 12.86 22.88 -3.69
CA LEU A 296 11.70 22.30 -4.37
C LEU A 296 12.10 21.68 -5.71
N LYS A 297 12.96 22.38 -6.49
CA LYS A 297 13.45 21.86 -7.75
C LYS A 297 14.15 20.50 -7.59
N PHE A 298 15.06 20.37 -6.61
CA PHE A 298 15.77 19.10 -6.40
C PHE A 298 14.80 17.96 -6.01
N ARG A 299 13.83 18.23 -5.13
CA ARG A 299 12.82 17.24 -4.75
C ARG A 299 11.98 16.79 -5.96
N PHE A 300 11.62 17.71 -6.86
CA PHE A 300 10.95 17.41 -8.12
C PHE A 300 11.81 16.57 -9.06
N ASP A 301 13.07 16.97 -9.28
CA ASP A 301 13.99 16.26 -10.19
C ASP A 301 14.14 14.80 -9.76
N VAL A 302 14.25 14.55 -8.45
CA VAL A 302 14.34 13.19 -7.91
C VAL A 302 13.03 12.42 -8.06
N ALA A 303 11.89 13.02 -7.72
CA ALA A 303 10.59 12.36 -7.83
C ALA A 303 10.21 12.03 -9.29
N MET A 304 10.59 12.87 -10.25
CA MET A 304 10.36 12.63 -11.69
C MET A 304 11.19 11.48 -12.27
N SER A 305 12.18 10.93 -11.53
CA SER A 305 12.88 9.72 -11.96
C SER A 305 12.05 8.43 -11.74
N GLY A 306 10.92 8.54 -11.09
CA GLY A 306 9.91 7.50 -10.91
C GLY A 306 8.52 7.97 -11.36
N ARG A 307 7.49 7.33 -10.83
CA ARG A 307 6.10 7.76 -11.02
C ARG A 307 5.81 8.91 -10.03
N LEU A 308 5.62 10.10 -10.56
CA LEU A 308 5.46 11.32 -9.79
C LEU A 308 4.20 11.30 -8.91
N GLY A 309 4.38 11.69 -7.67
CA GLY A 309 3.34 11.99 -6.70
C GLY A 309 3.77 13.08 -5.73
N PHE A 310 2.89 13.37 -4.79
CA PHE A 310 3.06 14.39 -3.75
C PHE A 310 2.58 13.86 -2.40
N GLU A 311 3.19 14.35 -1.34
CA GLU A 311 2.80 13.97 0.02
C GLU A 311 3.03 15.09 1.03
#